data_4d8aac16ed5bc43187dbe5490e40170a
#
_entry.id   4d8aac16ed5bc43187dbe5490e40170a
#
_cell.length_a   1.000
_cell.length_b   1.000
_cell.length_c   1.000
_cell.angle_alpha   90.00
_cell.angle_beta   90.00
_cell.angle_gamma   90.00
#
_symmetry.space_group_name_H-M   'P 1'
#
loop_
_entity.id
_entity.type
_entity.pdbx_description
1 polymer ?
#
loop_
_entity_poly.entity_id
_entity_poly.type
_entity_poly.pdbx_seq_one_letter_code
_entity_poly.pdbx_strand_id
1 'polypeptide(L)'
;MAGKVRNSNIELLRMLAMFLVLLVHADFFSLGAPSVLDVQTIPVDSFWRIFFEAISIVCVNVFVLISGWFGIKPSYKGLLNFLFQCIFFLTGLYILTLLLGTSDLSLKGLAGCIFATKLNWFIKAYLLLYILSPVLNRFVGTTNQTEFKWILIGFFSFACTYGWIGAASFMHDGYSTIFFIGLYLLARYLRIYTPKWSMLSAKTDILIYFSITLFVTGVSFAVPFFTGRHVPLSFWSYISPTTITGALFLLLAFSKMNIQKKQIYKLVWQKLFRGVPYACKSQYVVAFQGYVRLAT
;
A
#
# COMPACT_ATOMS: atom_id res chain seq x y z
N MET A 1 -15.21 4.21 29.50
CA MET A 1 -14.38 4.61 28.35
C MET A 1 -15.10 4.19 27.07
N ALA A 2 -15.68 5.12 26.31
CA ALA A 2 -16.37 4.81 25.07
C ALA A 2 -15.36 4.27 24.06
N GLY A 3 -15.53 3.03 23.62
CA GLY A 3 -14.67 2.38 22.64
C GLY A 3 -14.63 3.21 21.36
N LYS A 4 -13.43 3.58 20.92
CA LYS A 4 -13.19 4.36 19.70
C LYS A 4 -13.85 3.61 18.53
N VAL A 5 -14.92 4.16 17.97
CA VAL A 5 -15.62 3.55 16.83
C VAL A 5 -14.62 3.49 15.68
N ARG A 6 -14.12 2.28 15.37
CA ARG A 6 -13.24 2.05 14.22
C ARG A 6 -14.01 2.26 12.92
N ASN A 7 -13.42 3.00 12.02
CA ASN A 7 -13.99 3.21 10.69
C ASN A 7 -13.83 1.92 9.85
N SER A 8 -14.90 1.11 9.80
CA SER A 8 -14.92 -0.20 9.15
C SER A 8 -14.50 -0.16 7.69
N ASN A 9 -14.75 0.97 7.01
CA ASN A 9 -14.42 1.14 5.60
C ASN A 9 -12.90 1.18 5.37
N ILE A 10 -12.17 1.87 6.27
CA ILE A 10 -10.71 1.96 6.17
C ILE A 10 -10.05 0.65 6.59
N GLU A 11 -10.64 -0.11 7.52
CA GLU A 11 -10.15 -1.46 7.81
C GLU A 11 -10.31 -2.38 6.58
N LEU A 12 -11.43 -2.27 5.85
CA LEU A 12 -11.61 -2.98 4.59
C LEU A 12 -10.58 -2.54 3.53
N LEU A 13 -10.28 -1.23 3.45
CA LEU A 13 -9.23 -0.72 2.56
C LEU A 13 -7.84 -1.29 2.91
N ARG A 14 -7.52 -1.42 4.21
CA ARG A 14 -6.26 -2.06 4.64
C ARG A 14 -6.20 -3.52 4.21
N MET A 15 -7.29 -4.27 4.38
CA MET A 15 -7.37 -5.66 3.92
C MET A 15 -7.21 -5.75 2.40
N LEU A 16 -7.86 -4.87 1.65
CA LEU A 16 -7.71 -4.78 0.20
C LEU A 16 -6.24 -4.47 -0.18
N ALA A 17 -5.63 -3.48 0.46
CA ALA A 17 -4.24 -3.11 0.19
C ALA A 17 -3.28 -4.28 0.47
N MET A 18 -3.49 -5.07 1.55
CA MET A 18 -2.73 -6.30 1.81
C MET A 18 -2.90 -7.33 0.69
N PHE A 19 -4.13 -7.52 0.22
CA PHE A 19 -4.39 -8.42 -0.90
C PHE A 19 -3.68 -7.96 -2.19
N LEU A 20 -3.71 -6.65 -2.48
CA LEU A 20 -3.00 -6.07 -3.62
C LEU A 20 -1.47 -6.25 -3.50
N VAL A 21 -0.89 -6.15 -2.28
CA VAL A 21 0.53 -6.50 -2.05
C VAL A 21 0.83 -7.94 -2.44
N LEU A 22 -0.05 -8.89 -2.08
CA LEU A 22 0.14 -10.29 -2.47
C LEU A 22 0.10 -10.47 -3.99
N LEU A 23 -0.80 -9.76 -4.69
CA LEU A 23 -0.87 -9.81 -6.16
C LEU A 23 0.41 -9.29 -6.82
N VAL A 24 0.93 -8.13 -6.41
CA VAL A 24 2.21 -7.59 -6.93
C VAL A 24 3.35 -8.60 -6.74
N HIS A 25 3.42 -9.25 -5.58
CA HIS A 25 4.48 -10.22 -5.30
C HIS A 25 4.29 -11.55 -6.04
N ALA A 26 3.05 -11.96 -6.29
CA ALA A 26 2.75 -13.21 -6.99
C ALA A 26 3.00 -13.14 -8.51
N ASP A 27 2.94 -11.95 -9.12
CA ASP A 27 3.13 -11.78 -10.55
C ASP A 27 4.46 -11.07 -10.89
N PHE A 28 4.48 -9.76 -11.00
CA PHE A 28 5.65 -9.03 -11.52
C PHE A 28 6.91 -9.26 -10.67
N PHE A 29 6.78 -9.37 -9.36
CA PHE A 29 7.93 -9.60 -8.50
C PHE A 29 8.49 -11.03 -8.61
N SER A 30 7.63 -12.04 -8.79
CA SER A 30 8.04 -13.45 -8.89
C SER A 30 8.37 -13.89 -10.30
N LEU A 31 7.62 -13.40 -11.30
CA LEU A 31 7.71 -13.84 -12.69
C LEU A 31 8.39 -12.81 -13.60
N GLY A 32 8.64 -11.59 -13.10
CA GLY A 32 9.07 -10.46 -13.91
C GLY A 32 7.93 -9.84 -14.71
N ALA A 33 8.10 -8.59 -15.15
CA ALA A 33 7.16 -7.95 -16.06
C ALA A 33 7.18 -8.64 -17.43
N PRO A 34 6.04 -8.76 -18.14
CA PRO A 34 6.02 -9.25 -19.52
C PRO A 34 6.97 -8.46 -20.40
N SER A 35 7.81 -9.15 -21.15
CA SER A 35 8.68 -8.53 -22.15
C SER A 35 7.89 -8.06 -23.39
N VAL A 36 8.49 -7.27 -24.24
CA VAL A 36 7.87 -6.89 -25.52
C VAL A 36 7.52 -8.11 -26.36
N LEU A 37 8.40 -9.12 -26.34
CA LEU A 37 8.17 -10.39 -27.05
C LEU A 37 6.97 -11.15 -26.45
N ASP A 38 6.85 -11.22 -25.13
CA ASP A 38 5.70 -11.86 -24.47
C ASP A 38 4.39 -11.18 -24.84
N VAL A 39 4.37 -9.84 -24.85
CA VAL A 39 3.17 -9.08 -25.24
C VAL A 39 2.76 -9.37 -26.70
N GLN A 40 3.71 -9.62 -27.59
CA GLN A 40 3.43 -9.93 -29.01
C GLN A 40 3.09 -11.40 -29.24
N THR A 41 3.69 -12.33 -28.49
CA THR A 41 3.52 -13.78 -28.72
C THR A 41 2.41 -14.40 -27.88
N ILE A 42 2.21 -13.92 -26.64
CA ILE A 42 1.17 -14.37 -25.71
C ILE A 42 0.33 -13.17 -25.19
N PRO A 43 -0.37 -12.46 -26.08
CA PRO A 43 -0.99 -11.17 -25.75
C PRO A 43 -2.05 -11.25 -24.66
N VAL A 44 -2.83 -12.33 -24.60
CA VAL A 44 -3.92 -12.47 -23.61
C VAL A 44 -3.37 -12.58 -22.19
N ASP A 45 -2.37 -13.45 -21.98
CA ASP A 45 -1.75 -13.64 -20.67
C ASP A 45 -1.01 -12.37 -20.24
N SER A 46 -0.27 -11.76 -21.18
CA SER A 46 0.45 -10.49 -20.92
C SER A 46 -0.50 -9.35 -20.56
N PHE A 47 -1.66 -9.24 -21.24
CA PHE A 47 -2.67 -8.24 -20.90
C PHE A 47 -3.19 -8.39 -19.47
N TRP A 48 -3.56 -9.60 -19.05
CA TRP A 48 -4.07 -9.83 -17.70
C TRP A 48 -3.00 -9.60 -16.64
N ARG A 49 -1.77 -9.99 -16.88
CA ARG A 49 -0.65 -9.72 -15.97
C ARG A 49 -0.43 -8.21 -15.79
N ILE A 50 -0.37 -7.45 -16.90
CA ILE A 50 -0.28 -5.99 -16.88
C ILE A 50 -1.46 -5.36 -16.14
N PHE A 51 -2.69 -5.87 -16.36
CA PHE A 51 -3.88 -5.38 -15.68
C PHE A 51 -3.83 -5.62 -14.16
N PHE A 52 -3.43 -6.82 -13.73
CA PHE A 52 -3.31 -7.15 -12.30
C PHE A 52 -2.22 -6.34 -11.62
N GLU A 53 -1.12 -6.05 -12.29
CA GLU A 53 -0.11 -5.14 -11.78
C GLU A 53 -0.65 -3.70 -11.67
N ALA A 54 -1.29 -3.18 -12.71
CA ALA A 54 -1.84 -1.83 -12.75
C ALA A 54 -2.88 -1.58 -11.64
N ILE A 55 -3.73 -2.58 -11.33
CA ILE A 55 -4.69 -2.48 -10.23
C ILE A 55 -4.01 -2.59 -8.85
N SER A 56 -2.86 -3.23 -8.76
CA SER A 56 -2.23 -3.60 -7.49
C SER A 56 -1.13 -2.65 -7.04
N ILE A 57 -0.43 -2.01 -7.96
CA ILE A 57 0.75 -1.17 -7.68
C ILE A 57 0.47 -0.02 -6.69
N VAL A 58 -0.76 0.40 -6.54
CA VAL A 58 -1.18 1.46 -5.61
C VAL A 58 -1.08 1.05 -4.13
N CYS A 59 -0.90 -0.23 -3.82
CA CYS A 59 -1.02 -0.82 -2.48
C CYS A 59 -0.14 -0.13 -1.43
N VAL A 60 1.13 0.12 -1.73
CA VAL A 60 2.08 0.78 -0.83
C VAL A 60 1.66 2.21 -0.53
N ASN A 61 1.31 2.97 -1.57
CA ASN A 61 0.86 4.35 -1.42
C ASN A 61 -0.40 4.42 -0.55
N VAL A 62 -1.34 3.48 -0.73
CA VAL A 62 -2.56 3.39 0.09
C VAL A 62 -2.22 3.21 1.57
N PHE A 63 -1.27 2.36 1.96
CA PHE A 63 -0.87 2.19 3.36
C PHE A 63 -0.35 3.48 3.98
N VAL A 64 0.51 4.19 3.25
CA VAL A 64 1.08 5.44 3.74
C VAL A 64 0.00 6.54 3.81
N LEU A 65 -0.86 6.63 2.80
CA LEU A 65 -1.99 7.57 2.79
C LEU A 65 -2.98 7.30 3.94
N ILE A 66 -3.30 6.04 4.26
CA ILE A 66 -4.12 5.69 5.43
C ILE A 66 -3.46 6.20 6.71
N SER A 67 -2.15 6.03 6.85
CA SER A 67 -1.41 6.50 8.03
C SER A 67 -1.47 8.02 8.17
N GLY A 68 -1.34 8.74 7.05
CA GLY A 68 -1.51 10.19 6.99
C GLY A 68 -2.97 10.61 7.28
N TRP A 69 -3.96 9.91 6.75
CA TRP A 69 -5.38 10.23 6.94
C TRP A 69 -5.78 10.29 8.40
N PHE A 70 -5.30 9.37 9.23
CA PHE A 70 -5.56 9.37 10.67
C PHE A 70 -4.55 10.19 11.48
N GLY A 71 -3.37 10.42 10.94
CA GLY A 71 -2.22 10.98 11.65
C GLY A 71 -1.61 9.94 12.60
N ILE A 72 -0.34 9.68 12.43
CA ILE A 72 0.41 8.78 13.32
C ILE A 72 0.48 9.46 14.70
N LYS A 73 0.04 8.73 15.73
CA LYS A 73 0.19 9.13 17.14
C LYS A 73 1.38 8.38 17.72
N PRO A 74 2.59 8.96 17.67
CA PRO A 74 3.77 8.27 18.14
C PRO A 74 3.67 8.02 19.64
N SER A 75 4.01 6.80 20.04
CA SER A 75 4.14 6.42 21.44
C SER A 75 5.24 5.39 21.55
N TYR A 76 5.94 5.40 22.67
CA TYR A 76 7.00 4.43 22.95
C TYR A 76 6.47 2.99 22.89
N LYS A 77 5.31 2.75 23.49
CA LYS A 77 4.63 1.45 23.45
C LYS A 77 4.28 1.03 22.00
N GLY A 78 3.79 1.98 21.18
CA GLY A 78 3.48 1.71 19.77
C GLY A 78 4.71 1.35 18.96
N LEU A 79 5.83 2.04 19.17
CA LEU A 79 7.09 1.75 18.53
C LEU A 79 7.62 0.36 18.89
N LEU A 80 7.63 0.04 20.19
CA LEU A 80 8.07 -1.28 20.67
C LEU A 80 7.19 -2.41 20.12
N ASN A 81 5.87 -2.23 20.11
CA ASN A 81 4.96 -3.22 19.54
C ASN A 81 5.21 -3.42 18.05
N PHE A 82 5.46 -2.34 17.30
CA PHE A 82 5.79 -2.44 15.88
C PHE A 82 7.09 -3.20 15.64
N LEU A 83 8.16 -2.86 16.36
CA LEU A 83 9.45 -3.55 16.28
C LEU A 83 9.33 -5.02 16.70
N PHE A 84 8.61 -5.30 17.80
CA PHE A 84 8.36 -6.68 18.22
C PHE A 84 7.67 -7.51 17.14
N GLN A 85 6.62 -6.99 16.52
CA GLN A 85 5.93 -7.67 15.42
C GLN A 85 6.89 -7.95 14.26
N CYS A 86 7.71 -6.98 13.86
CA CYS A 86 8.69 -7.16 12.79
C CYS A 86 9.69 -8.28 13.12
N ILE A 87 10.26 -8.27 14.33
CA ILE A 87 11.22 -9.28 14.77
C ILE A 87 10.55 -10.65 14.86
N PHE A 88 9.35 -10.72 15.40
CA PHE A 88 8.59 -11.96 15.52
C PHE A 88 8.34 -12.62 14.16
N PHE A 89 7.87 -11.86 13.16
CA PHE A 89 7.64 -12.40 11.83
C PHE A 89 8.93 -12.75 11.10
N LEU A 90 9.98 -11.95 11.21
CA LEU A 90 11.29 -12.26 10.61
C LEU A 90 11.86 -13.56 11.20
N THR A 91 11.82 -13.70 12.52
CA THR A 91 12.30 -14.90 13.20
C THR A 91 11.45 -16.12 12.84
N GLY A 92 10.12 -15.97 12.81
CA GLY A 92 9.22 -17.04 12.41
C GLY A 92 9.45 -17.52 10.98
N LEU A 93 9.64 -16.61 10.04
CA LEU A 93 9.99 -16.95 8.66
C LEU A 93 11.37 -17.62 8.57
N TYR A 94 12.37 -17.13 9.31
CA TYR A 94 13.67 -17.76 9.33
C TYR A 94 13.62 -19.18 9.88
N ILE A 95 12.88 -19.43 10.98
CA ILE A 95 12.65 -20.78 11.50
C ILE A 95 11.96 -21.64 10.45
N LEU A 96 10.97 -21.13 9.74
CA LEU A 96 10.28 -21.87 8.68
C LEU A 96 11.25 -22.26 7.56
N THR A 97 12.14 -21.39 7.11
CA THR A 97 13.14 -21.71 6.08
C THR A 97 14.15 -22.78 6.56
N LEU A 98 14.48 -22.80 7.86
CA LEU A 98 15.30 -23.83 8.45
C LEU A 98 14.58 -25.20 8.46
N LEU A 99 13.29 -25.21 8.85
CA LEU A 99 12.48 -26.44 8.88
C LEU A 99 12.25 -27.03 7.48
N LEU A 100 12.15 -26.17 6.45
CA LEU A 100 12.01 -26.59 5.05
C LEU A 100 13.36 -26.96 4.40
N GLY A 101 14.47 -26.85 5.11
CA GLY A 101 15.79 -27.17 4.57
C GLY A 101 16.28 -26.20 3.47
N THR A 102 15.62 -25.02 3.34
CA THR A 102 15.97 -24.01 2.33
C THR A 102 17.05 -23.01 2.79
N SER A 103 17.41 -23.06 4.05
CA SER A 103 18.52 -22.26 4.63
C SER A 103 19.20 -23.02 5.77
N ASP A 104 20.46 -22.66 6.05
CA ASP A 104 21.25 -23.21 7.15
C ASP A 104 21.16 -22.35 8.41
N LEU A 105 21.26 -23.00 9.57
CA LEU A 105 21.33 -22.30 10.84
C LEU A 105 22.65 -21.53 10.93
N SER A 106 22.58 -20.22 11.05
CA SER A 106 23.75 -19.37 11.20
C SER A 106 23.52 -18.29 12.26
N LEU A 107 24.57 -18.00 13.04
CA LEU A 107 24.54 -16.89 14.01
C LEU A 107 24.27 -15.54 13.31
N LYS A 108 24.80 -15.35 12.09
CA LYS A 108 24.54 -14.16 11.28
C LYS A 108 23.06 -14.07 10.85
N GLY A 109 22.44 -15.21 10.54
CA GLY A 109 21.01 -15.28 10.23
C GLY A 109 20.14 -14.88 11.43
N LEU A 110 20.41 -15.46 12.60
CA LEU A 110 19.72 -15.12 13.86
C LEU A 110 19.90 -13.66 14.27
N ALA A 111 21.16 -13.18 14.27
CA ALA A 111 21.47 -11.78 14.55
C ALA A 111 20.73 -10.85 13.58
N GLY A 112 20.67 -11.19 12.27
CA GLY A 112 19.92 -10.44 11.27
C GLY A 112 18.42 -10.31 11.57
N CYS A 113 17.82 -11.34 12.17
CA CYS A 113 16.42 -11.27 12.61
C CYS A 113 16.24 -10.43 13.89
N ILE A 114 17.10 -10.66 14.90
CA ILE A 114 17.00 -9.97 16.21
C ILE A 114 17.28 -8.48 16.07
N PHE A 115 18.36 -8.11 15.36
CA PHE A 115 18.69 -6.71 15.12
C PHE A 115 17.91 -6.08 13.96
N ALA A 116 16.96 -6.81 13.41
CA ALA A 116 16.09 -6.34 12.34
C ALA A 116 16.85 -5.79 11.09
N THR A 117 18.09 -6.24 10.86
CA THR A 117 18.89 -5.78 9.71
C THR A 117 18.35 -6.29 8.39
N LYS A 118 17.62 -7.43 8.41
CA LYS A 118 16.91 -8.01 7.26
C LYS A 118 15.53 -7.44 7.01
N LEU A 119 15.17 -6.34 7.68
CA LEU A 119 13.88 -5.68 7.43
C LEU A 119 13.77 -5.28 5.95
N ASN A 120 12.57 -5.51 5.41
CA ASN A 120 12.16 -5.04 4.10
C ASN A 120 12.28 -3.49 4.02
N TRP A 121 12.54 -2.97 2.83
CA TRP A 121 12.67 -1.54 2.55
C TRP A 121 11.44 -0.73 3.05
N PHE A 122 10.21 -1.24 2.84
CA PHE A 122 8.97 -0.60 3.28
C PHE A 122 8.96 -0.39 4.80
N ILE A 123 9.31 -1.43 5.57
CA ILE A 123 9.33 -1.37 7.03
C ILE A 123 10.35 -0.33 7.51
N LYS A 124 11.54 -0.29 6.89
CA LYS A 124 12.58 0.71 7.21
C LYS A 124 12.09 2.13 6.93
N ALA A 125 11.51 2.37 5.75
CA ALA A 125 10.98 3.67 5.37
C ALA A 125 9.81 4.10 6.27
N TYR A 126 8.92 3.17 6.62
CA TYR A 126 7.79 3.42 7.51
C TYR A 126 8.21 3.64 8.96
N LEU A 127 9.22 2.92 9.45
CA LEU A 127 9.79 3.13 10.78
C LEU A 127 10.34 4.55 10.93
N LEU A 128 11.11 5.02 9.93
CA LEU A 128 11.61 6.39 9.94
C LEU A 128 10.49 7.42 9.83
N LEU A 129 9.45 7.16 9.02
CA LEU A 129 8.24 7.99 8.99
C LEU A 129 7.56 8.05 10.38
N TYR A 130 7.48 6.90 11.08
CA TYR A 130 6.91 6.84 12.42
C TYR A 130 7.72 7.68 13.42
N ILE A 131 9.05 7.59 13.39
CA ILE A 131 9.96 8.37 14.24
C ILE A 131 9.83 9.87 13.95
N LEU A 132 9.71 10.26 12.69
CA LEU A 132 9.56 11.67 12.28
C LEU A 132 8.15 12.23 12.47
N SER A 133 7.16 11.38 12.76
CA SER A 133 5.75 11.79 12.84
C SER A 133 5.47 12.89 13.87
N PRO A 134 6.16 13.05 15.02
CA PRO A 134 5.98 14.19 15.92
C PRO A 134 6.27 15.53 15.24
N VAL A 135 7.38 15.58 14.47
CA VAL A 135 7.80 16.79 13.73
C VAL A 135 6.79 17.10 12.62
N LEU A 136 6.38 16.07 11.86
CA LEU A 136 5.39 16.23 10.79
C LEU A 136 4.02 16.67 11.35
N ASN A 137 3.60 16.14 12.48
CA ASN A 137 2.34 16.56 13.12
C ASN A 137 2.41 17.99 13.62
N ARG A 138 3.57 18.44 14.13
CA ARG A 138 3.78 19.85 14.52
C ARG A 138 3.73 20.76 13.31
N PHE A 139 4.41 20.41 12.22
CA PHE A 139 4.34 21.12 10.95
C PHE A 139 2.89 21.27 10.46
N VAL A 140 2.11 20.20 10.44
CA VAL A 140 0.69 20.22 10.07
C VAL A 140 -0.14 21.14 10.97
N GLY A 141 0.19 21.22 12.26
CA GLY A 141 -0.53 22.05 13.23
C GLY A 141 -0.20 23.54 13.17
N THR A 142 0.94 23.92 12.60
CA THR A 142 1.42 25.32 12.55
C THR A 142 1.32 25.94 11.16
N THR A 143 1.24 25.14 10.10
CA THR A 143 1.22 25.62 8.72
C THR A 143 -0.20 25.98 8.28
N ASN A 144 -0.38 27.12 7.64
CA ASN A 144 -1.67 27.52 7.08
C ASN A 144 -2.00 26.76 5.78
N GLN A 145 -3.27 26.79 5.37
CA GLN A 145 -3.76 26.03 4.22
C GLN A 145 -3.02 26.35 2.92
N THR A 146 -2.73 27.64 2.68
CA THR A 146 -2.11 28.10 1.44
C THR A 146 -0.66 27.63 1.34
N GLU A 147 0.12 27.84 2.38
CA GLU A 147 1.51 27.36 2.46
C GLU A 147 1.59 25.85 2.32
N PHE A 148 0.74 25.13 3.06
CA PHE A 148 0.72 23.67 3.00
C PHE A 148 0.42 23.18 1.58
N LYS A 149 -0.57 23.80 0.90
CA LYS A 149 -0.91 23.51 -0.49
C LYS A 149 0.31 23.69 -1.42
N TRP A 150 1.00 24.83 -1.32
CA TRP A 150 2.14 25.11 -2.19
C TRP A 150 3.34 24.18 -1.93
N ILE A 151 3.59 23.82 -0.68
CA ILE A 151 4.62 22.84 -0.31
C ILE A 151 4.30 21.47 -0.96
N LEU A 152 3.04 21.01 -0.91
CA LEU A 152 2.64 19.77 -1.54
C LEU A 152 2.75 19.84 -3.07
N ILE A 153 2.31 20.93 -3.69
CA ILE A 153 2.46 21.11 -5.14
C ILE A 153 3.93 21.07 -5.52
N GLY A 154 4.78 21.83 -4.84
CA GLY A 154 6.23 21.83 -5.10
C GLY A 154 6.85 20.45 -4.93
N PHE A 155 6.51 19.77 -3.84
CA PHE A 155 7.02 18.41 -3.57
C PHE A 155 6.63 17.42 -4.66
N PHE A 156 5.34 17.32 -5.02
CA PHE A 156 4.89 16.38 -6.03
C PHE A 156 5.30 16.77 -7.44
N SER A 157 5.38 18.05 -7.76
CA SER A 157 5.97 18.50 -9.03
C SER A 157 7.42 18.07 -9.15
N PHE A 158 8.21 18.27 -8.08
CA PHE A 158 9.59 17.80 -8.02
C PHE A 158 9.70 16.27 -8.11
N ALA A 159 8.89 15.53 -7.36
CA ALA A 159 8.87 14.08 -7.39
C ALA A 159 8.51 13.54 -8.78
N CYS A 160 7.53 14.12 -9.46
CA CYS A 160 7.13 13.70 -10.79
C CYS A 160 8.17 14.07 -11.87
N THR A 161 8.80 15.23 -11.80
CA THR A 161 9.78 15.66 -12.82
C THR A 161 11.13 15.00 -12.60
N TYR A 162 11.76 15.23 -11.46
CA TYR A 162 13.11 14.71 -11.19
C TYR A 162 13.12 13.26 -10.69
N GLY A 163 12.08 12.84 -9.96
CA GLY A 163 11.98 11.48 -9.45
C GLY A 163 11.51 10.49 -10.51
N TRP A 164 10.36 10.74 -11.14
CA TRP A 164 9.75 9.80 -12.08
C TRP A 164 10.30 9.94 -13.51
N ILE A 165 10.29 11.14 -14.08
CA ILE A 165 10.80 11.35 -15.45
C ILE A 165 12.33 11.30 -15.46
N GLY A 166 12.97 11.98 -14.51
CA GLY A 166 14.43 12.07 -14.41
C GLY A 166 15.10 10.90 -13.70
N ALA A 167 14.34 9.93 -13.16
CA ALA A 167 14.83 8.75 -12.44
C ALA A 167 15.91 9.07 -11.37
N ALA A 168 15.74 10.17 -10.63
CA ALA A 168 16.71 10.62 -9.64
C ALA A 168 16.87 9.59 -8.49
N SER A 169 18.08 9.14 -8.26
CA SER A 169 18.42 8.06 -7.34
C SER A 169 17.97 8.28 -5.90
N PHE A 170 17.92 9.52 -5.41
CA PHE A 170 17.48 9.82 -4.05
C PHE A 170 15.96 9.64 -3.84
N MET A 171 15.15 9.67 -4.90
CA MET A 171 13.72 9.32 -4.85
C MET A 171 13.49 7.81 -4.94
N HIS A 172 14.41 7.07 -5.54
CA HIS A 172 14.45 5.61 -5.61
C HIS A 172 13.08 5.00 -5.98
N ASP A 173 12.44 5.49 -7.07
CA ASP A 173 11.12 5.05 -7.54
C ASP A 173 10.01 5.05 -6.48
N GLY A 174 10.17 5.87 -5.43
CA GLY A 174 9.26 5.94 -4.29
C GLY A 174 9.58 4.97 -3.15
N TYR A 175 10.64 4.19 -3.24
CA TYR A 175 11.16 3.32 -2.17
C TYR A 175 11.91 4.11 -1.08
N SER A 176 11.41 5.30 -0.74
CA SER A 176 12.11 6.21 0.17
C SER A 176 11.19 6.80 1.23
N THR A 177 11.76 7.08 2.41
CA THR A 177 11.03 7.77 3.48
C THR A 177 10.61 9.18 3.07
N ILE A 178 11.41 9.86 2.24
CA ILE A 178 11.09 11.21 1.73
C ILE A 178 9.77 11.17 0.98
N PHE A 179 9.58 10.19 0.11
CA PHE A 179 8.33 10.04 -0.61
C PHE A 179 7.16 9.68 0.32
N PHE A 180 7.39 8.83 1.34
CA PHE A 180 6.39 8.52 2.35
C PHE A 180 5.96 9.75 3.16
N ILE A 181 6.88 10.67 3.46
CA ILE A 181 6.56 11.96 4.10
C ILE A 181 5.61 12.76 3.21
N GLY A 182 5.89 12.85 1.91
CA GLY A 182 5.01 13.54 0.96
C GLY A 182 3.59 12.96 0.94
N LEU A 183 3.46 11.64 0.83
CA LEU A 183 2.15 10.95 0.87
C LEU A 183 1.43 11.15 2.21
N TYR A 184 2.16 11.06 3.32
CA TYR A 184 1.62 11.32 4.66
C TYR A 184 1.04 12.73 4.76
N LEU A 185 1.80 13.73 4.35
CA LEU A 185 1.38 15.13 4.37
C LEU A 185 0.20 15.39 3.42
N LEU A 186 0.20 14.77 2.23
CA LEU A 186 -0.93 14.85 1.29
C LEU A 186 -2.23 14.35 1.93
N ALA A 187 -2.20 13.19 2.56
CA ALA A 187 -3.38 12.64 3.21
C ALA A 187 -3.82 13.50 4.42
N ARG A 188 -2.87 14.07 5.19
CA ARG A 188 -3.16 15.04 6.26
C ARG A 188 -3.88 16.27 5.72
N TYR A 189 -3.34 16.86 4.65
CA TYR A 189 -3.93 18.03 3.99
C TYR A 189 -5.38 17.76 3.56
N LEU A 190 -5.61 16.65 2.86
CA LEU A 190 -6.95 16.27 2.40
C LEU A 190 -7.93 16.05 3.55
N ARG A 191 -7.48 15.43 4.64
CA ARG A 191 -8.31 15.17 5.82
C ARG A 191 -8.72 16.44 6.54
N ILE A 192 -7.84 17.45 6.58
CA ILE A 192 -8.07 18.70 7.33
C ILE A 192 -8.85 19.70 6.51
N TYR A 193 -8.44 19.91 5.26
CA TYR A 193 -8.96 21.01 4.43
C TYR A 193 -10.04 20.60 3.44
N THR A 194 -10.21 19.30 3.18
CA THR A 194 -11.27 18.74 2.31
C THR A 194 -11.52 19.59 1.04
N PRO A 195 -10.54 19.75 0.15
CA PRO A 195 -10.69 20.58 -1.05
C PRO A 195 -11.85 20.08 -1.92
N LYS A 196 -12.52 20.98 -2.65
CA LYS A 196 -13.75 20.69 -3.43
C LYS A 196 -13.63 19.45 -4.34
N TRP A 197 -12.50 19.29 -5.00
CA TRP A 197 -12.26 18.12 -5.88
C TRP A 197 -12.19 16.78 -5.13
N SER A 198 -11.86 16.79 -3.83
CA SER A 198 -11.87 15.58 -3.00
C SER A 198 -13.26 15.22 -2.47
N MET A 199 -14.28 16.04 -2.72
CA MET A 199 -15.65 15.85 -2.24
C MET A 199 -16.56 15.13 -3.24
N LEU A 200 -15.99 14.57 -4.32
CA LEU A 200 -16.73 13.76 -5.29
C LEU A 200 -17.40 12.55 -4.62
N SER A 201 -18.37 11.92 -5.30
CA SER A 201 -19.01 10.74 -4.76
C SER A 201 -18.04 9.55 -4.68
N ALA A 202 -18.23 8.63 -3.75
CA ALA A 202 -17.42 7.41 -3.66
C ALA A 202 -17.44 6.59 -4.96
N LYS A 203 -18.55 6.60 -5.70
CA LYS A 203 -18.66 5.94 -7.00
C LYS A 203 -17.77 6.61 -8.05
N THR A 204 -17.75 7.94 -8.08
CA THR A 204 -16.88 8.71 -8.97
C THR A 204 -15.40 8.47 -8.67
N ASP A 205 -15.02 8.43 -7.39
CA ASP A 205 -13.65 8.15 -6.98
C ASP A 205 -13.20 6.75 -7.44
N ILE A 206 -14.06 5.73 -7.28
CA ILE A 206 -13.78 4.38 -7.78
C ILE A 206 -13.67 4.38 -9.31
N LEU A 207 -14.56 5.09 -10.01
CA LEU A 207 -14.48 5.19 -11.47
C LEU A 207 -13.16 5.80 -11.93
N ILE A 208 -12.71 6.88 -11.28
CA ILE A 208 -11.41 7.51 -11.57
C ILE A 208 -10.26 6.51 -11.34
N TYR A 209 -10.27 5.78 -10.23
CA TYR A 209 -9.26 4.75 -9.96
C TYR A 209 -9.22 3.68 -11.06
N PHE A 210 -10.36 3.13 -11.46
CA PHE A 210 -10.42 2.15 -12.54
C PHE A 210 -10.05 2.73 -13.91
N SER A 211 -10.42 3.98 -14.19
CA SER A 211 -10.01 4.67 -15.41
C SER A 211 -8.49 4.82 -15.52
N ILE A 212 -7.83 5.16 -14.39
CA ILE A 212 -6.37 5.21 -14.33
C ILE A 212 -5.76 3.82 -14.54
N THR A 213 -6.32 2.79 -13.89
CA THR A 213 -5.88 1.41 -14.07
C THR A 213 -5.97 0.98 -15.53
N LEU A 214 -7.10 1.24 -16.18
CA LEU A 214 -7.31 0.90 -17.60
C LEU A 214 -6.38 1.70 -18.53
N PHE A 215 -6.15 2.98 -18.23
CA PHE A 215 -5.19 3.81 -18.96
C PHE A 215 -3.77 3.23 -18.88
N VAL A 216 -3.29 2.92 -17.68
CA VAL A 216 -1.96 2.33 -17.47
C VAL A 216 -1.86 0.98 -18.17
N THR A 217 -2.87 0.12 -18.03
CA THR A 217 -2.93 -1.18 -18.71
C THR A 217 -2.90 -1.00 -20.22
N GLY A 218 -3.75 -0.11 -20.74
CA GLY A 218 -3.85 0.15 -22.18
C GLY A 218 -2.53 0.63 -22.78
N VAL A 219 -1.88 1.62 -22.15
CA VAL A 219 -0.59 2.13 -22.65
C VAL A 219 0.51 1.08 -22.52
N SER A 220 0.60 0.39 -21.38
CA SER A 220 1.64 -0.60 -21.13
C SER A 220 1.50 -1.86 -21.97
N PHE A 221 0.31 -2.15 -22.48
CA PHE A 221 0.04 -3.24 -23.39
C PHE A 221 0.14 -2.79 -24.88
N ALA A 222 -0.54 -1.69 -25.26
CA ALA A 222 -0.66 -1.30 -26.65
C ALA A 222 0.68 -0.83 -27.25
N VAL A 223 1.49 -0.10 -26.50
CA VAL A 223 2.79 0.37 -27.02
C VAL A 223 3.70 -0.81 -27.39
N PRO A 224 3.99 -1.78 -26.50
CA PRO A 224 4.78 -2.95 -26.90
C PRO A 224 4.13 -3.77 -28.01
N PHE A 225 2.81 -3.96 -27.97
CA PHE A 225 2.10 -4.80 -28.94
C PHE A 225 2.20 -4.24 -30.37
N PHE A 226 1.92 -2.94 -30.56
CA PHE A 226 1.86 -2.34 -31.89
C PHE A 226 3.21 -1.81 -32.38
N THR A 227 4.10 -1.39 -31.48
CA THR A 227 5.36 -0.74 -31.90
C THR A 227 6.60 -1.60 -31.70
N GLY A 228 6.50 -2.71 -30.96
CA GLY A 228 7.66 -3.52 -30.60
C GLY A 228 8.66 -2.80 -29.69
N ARG A 229 8.25 -1.72 -28.99
CA ARG A 229 9.13 -0.91 -28.14
C ARG A 229 8.63 -0.92 -26.70
N HIS A 230 9.56 -0.76 -25.76
CA HIS A 230 9.20 -0.54 -24.36
C HIS A 230 8.53 0.83 -24.17
N VAL A 231 7.64 0.91 -23.18
CA VAL A 231 7.10 2.19 -22.72
C VAL A 231 8.24 2.98 -22.06
N PRO A 232 8.52 4.22 -22.47
CA PRO A 232 9.68 4.96 -21.97
C PRO A 232 9.58 5.40 -20.51
N LEU A 233 8.35 5.48 -19.98
CA LEU A 233 8.08 5.89 -18.61
C LEU A 233 7.63 4.69 -17.76
N SER A 234 8.20 4.53 -16.56
CA SER A 234 7.81 3.47 -15.65
C SER A 234 6.50 3.81 -14.93
N PHE A 235 5.39 3.23 -15.37
CA PHE A 235 4.11 3.31 -14.64
C PHE A 235 4.10 2.44 -13.36
N TRP A 236 5.07 1.54 -13.21
CA TRP A 236 5.22 0.63 -12.07
C TRP A 236 5.98 1.26 -10.90
N SER A 237 6.33 2.52 -11.00
CA SER A 237 6.97 3.30 -9.94
C SER A 237 5.92 3.86 -8.97
N TYR A 238 6.20 3.82 -7.66
CA TYR A 238 5.32 4.40 -6.64
C TYR A 238 5.18 5.91 -6.75
N ILE A 239 6.19 6.61 -7.31
CA ILE A 239 6.15 8.06 -7.55
C ILE A 239 5.47 8.44 -8.87
N SER A 240 5.05 7.46 -9.68
CA SER A 240 4.27 7.74 -10.88
C SER A 240 3.01 8.54 -10.54
N PRO A 241 2.68 9.60 -11.28
CA PRO A 241 1.44 10.37 -11.07
C PRO A 241 0.19 9.49 -11.10
N THR A 242 0.17 8.44 -11.92
CA THR A 242 -0.94 7.48 -12.01
C THR A 242 -1.08 6.67 -10.74
N THR A 243 0.03 6.16 -10.19
CA THR A 243 0.04 5.40 -8.93
C THR A 243 -0.37 6.26 -7.74
N ILE A 244 0.15 7.50 -7.65
CA ILE A 244 -0.21 8.46 -6.59
C ILE A 244 -1.70 8.78 -6.67
N THR A 245 -2.19 9.15 -7.86
CA THR A 245 -3.58 9.55 -8.06
C THR A 245 -4.53 8.38 -7.84
N GLY A 246 -4.20 7.19 -8.35
CA GLY A 246 -4.98 5.97 -8.15
C GLY A 246 -5.13 5.61 -6.67
N ALA A 247 -4.02 5.62 -5.91
CA ALA A 247 -4.03 5.37 -4.47
C ALA A 247 -4.87 6.41 -3.71
N LEU A 248 -4.78 7.66 -4.12
CA LEU A 248 -5.50 8.77 -3.52
C LEU A 248 -7.02 8.61 -3.70
N PHE A 249 -7.48 8.38 -4.93
CA PHE A 249 -8.91 8.21 -5.20
C PHE A 249 -9.46 6.92 -4.58
N LEU A 250 -8.65 5.87 -4.48
CA LEU A 250 -9.05 4.67 -3.75
C LEU A 250 -9.25 4.97 -2.24
N LEU A 251 -8.34 5.71 -1.60
CA LEU A 251 -8.52 6.17 -0.22
C LEU A 251 -9.79 7.04 -0.06
N LEU A 252 -9.99 8.02 -0.95
CA LEU A 252 -11.15 8.92 -0.91
C LEU A 252 -12.46 8.15 -1.06
N ALA A 253 -12.53 7.19 -1.97
CA ALA A 253 -13.69 6.33 -2.14
C ALA A 253 -14.07 5.61 -0.84
N PHE A 254 -13.11 4.89 -0.25
CA PHE A 254 -13.34 4.16 0.99
C PHE A 254 -13.61 5.07 2.19
N SER A 255 -13.06 6.28 2.22
CA SER A 255 -13.33 7.24 3.30
C SER A 255 -14.78 7.73 3.34
N LYS A 256 -15.47 7.69 2.20
CA LYS A 256 -16.86 8.14 2.01
C LYS A 256 -17.89 7.01 2.06
N MET A 257 -17.48 5.76 1.93
CA MET A 257 -18.36 4.61 2.05
C MET A 257 -18.93 4.48 3.47
N ASN A 258 -20.15 4.01 3.60
CA ASN A 258 -20.77 3.68 4.89
C ASN A 258 -21.03 2.17 4.97
N ILE A 259 -19.98 1.41 5.29
CA ILE A 259 -20.07 -0.05 5.37
C ILE A 259 -20.18 -0.44 6.85
N GLN A 260 -21.30 -1.05 7.24
CA GLN A 260 -21.48 -1.53 8.61
C GLN A 260 -20.64 -2.79 8.87
N LYS A 261 -20.05 -2.91 10.06
CA LYS A 261 -19.26 -4.11 10.46
C LYS A 261 -19.96 -5.43 10.14
N LYS A 262 -21.26 -5.53 10.37
CA LYS A 262 -22.07 -6.73 10.07
C LYS A 262 -22.02 -7.10 8.58
N GLN A 263 -21.92 -6.14 7.67
CA GLN A 263 -21.87 -6.40 6.22
C GLN A 263 -20.50 -6.95 5.79
N ILE A 264 -19.41 -6.47 6.38
CA ILE A 264 -18.05 -6.99 6.10
C ILE A 264 -17.96 -8.45 6.53
N TYR A 265 -18.39 -8.78 7.76
CA TYR A 265 -18.41 -10.17 8.23
C TYR A 265 -19.28 -11.06 7.34
N LYS A 266 -20.45 -10.58 6.90
CA LYS A 266 -21.36 -11.33 6.04
C LYS A 266 -20.76 -11.56 4.64
N LEU A 267 -20.09 -10.57 4.06
CA LEU A 267 -19.47 -10.66 2.72
C LEU A 267 -18.24 -11.56 2.69
N VAL A 268 -17.33 -11.39 3.64
CA VAL A 268 -16.10 -12.20 3.75
C VAL A 268 -16.46 -13.63 4.16
N TRP A 269 -17.34 -13.77 5.16
CA TRP A 269 -17.71 -15.06 5.69
C TRP A 269 -18.55 -15.92 4.73
N GLN A 270 -19.53 -15.34 4.05
CA GLN A 270 -20.38 -16.05 3.11
C GLN A 270 -19.66 -16.48 1.84
N LYS A 271 -18.66 -15.69 1.37
CA LYS A 271 -17.93 -16.02 0.14
C LYS A 271 -16.73 -16.95 0.37
N LEU A 272 -15.97 -16.75 1.45
CA LEU A 272 -14.79 -17.59 1.76
C LEU A 272 -15.15 -18.97 2.32
N PHE A 273 -16.28 -19.09 3.01
CA PHE A 273 -16.68 -20.33 3.70
C PHE A 273 -17.96 -20.96 3.15
N ARG A 274 -18.32 -20.65 1.91
CA ARG A 274 -19.40 -21.32 1.18
C ARG A 274 -18.98 -22.78 0.94
N GLY A 275 -19.50 -23.70 1.75
CA GLY A 275 -19.18 -25.14 1.63
C GLY A 275 -18.42 -25.76 2.82
N VAL A 276 -17.99 -24.96 3.79
CA VAL A 276 -17.35 -25.49 5.01
C VAL A 276 -18.41 -25.85 6.05
N PRO A 277 -18.40 -27.09 6.63
CA PRO A 277 -19.36 -27.51 7.66
C PRO A 277 -19.35 -26.59 8.88
N TYR A 278 -20.51 -26.42 9.51
CA TYR A 278 -20.72 -25.52 10.64
C TYR A 278 -19.79 -25.75 11.84
N ALA A 279 -19.40 -27.00 12.07
CA ALA A 279 -18.49 -27.38 13.17
C ALA A 279 -17.07 -26.82 13.01
N CYS A 280 -16.56 -26.70 11.77
CA CYS A 280 -15.26 -26.05 11.50
C CYS A 280 -15.33 -24.51 11.57
N LYS A 281 -16.50 -23.91 11.37
CA LYS A 281 -16.66 -22.45 11.35
C LYS A 281 -16.37 -21.80 12.70
N SER A 282 -16.63 -22.47 13.83
CA SER A 282 -16.42 -21.90 15.17
C SER A 282 -14.94 -21.74 15.51
N GLN A 283 -14.07 -22.66 15.10
CA GLN A 283 -12.63 -22.60 15.37
C GLN A 283 -11.94 -21.48 14.58
N TYR A 284 -12.35 -21.24 13.33
CA TYR A 284 -11.81 -20.14 12.51
C TYR A 284 -12.30 -18.75 12.96
N VAL A 285 -13.50 -18.64 13.55
CA VAL A 285 -13.99 -17.38 14.14
C VAL A 285 -13.12 -16.96 15.32
N VAL A 286 -12.74 -17.89 16.18
CA VAL A 286 -11.89 -17.61 17.35
C VAL A 286 -10.48 -17.23 16.91
N ALA A 287 -9.90 -17.92 15.92
CA ALA A 287 -8.59 -17.60 15.37
C ALA A 287 -8.57 -16.24 14.65
N PHE A 288 -9.60 -15.94 13.84
CA PHE A 288 -9.71 -14.65 13.14
C PHE A 288 -10.02 -13.48 14.07
N GLN A 289 -10.85 -13.69 15.10
CA GLN A 289 -11.08 -12.68 16.16
C GLN A 289 -9.83 -12.45 17.02
N GLY A 290 -9.03 -13.47 17.27
CA GLY A 290 -7.71 -13.37 17.89
C GLY A 290 -6.75 -12.54 17.05
N TYR A 291 -6.69 -12.79 15.75
CA TYR A 291 -5.84 -12.04 14.81
C TYR A 291 -6.26 -10.56 14.70
N VAL A 292 -7.55 -10.29 14.64
CA VAL A 292 -8.10 -8.91 14.62
C VAL A 292 -7.86 -8.20 15.96
N ARG A 293 -7.87 -8.90 17.10
CA ARG A 293 -7.52 -8.33 18.42
C ARG A 293 -6.03 -8.01 18.58
N LEU A 294 -5.14 -8.78 17.96
CA LEU A 294 -3.69 -8.55 17.99
C LEU A 294 -3.27 -7.41 17.05
N ALA A 295 -4.04 -7.15 15.98
CA ALA A 295 -3.81 -6.04 15.05
C ALA A 295 -4.43 -4.70 15.52
N THR A 296 -5.06 -4.70 16.69
CA THR A 296 -5.65 -3.53 17.35
C THR A 296 -4.90 -3.09 18.56
#